data_8a545830079079f43a17c59206da4002
#
_entry.id   8a545830079079f43a17c59206da4002
#
_cell.length_a   1.000
_cell.length_b   1.000
_cell.length_c   1.000
_cell.angle_alpha   90.00
_cell.angle_beta   90.00
_cell.angle_gamma   90.00
#
_symmetry.space_group_name_H-M   'P 1'
#
loop_
_entity.id
_entity.type
_entity.pdbx_description
1 polymer ?
#
loop_
_entity_poly.entity_id
_entity_poly.type
_entity_poly.pdbx_seq_one_letter_code
_entity_poly.pdbx_strand_id
1 'polypeptide(L)'
;KDGMLYVSLGQPHNVQPRDKIKLYNDVGIGGMVRMNAFDGSKREVYATGIRNSVGHDFNPKDGTLWFTDNQTDGMGDDIPAGEIIRITKAGQFFGYPWIQGKTRITEHGYDKDPLPTNVTNPEVYMDAHAADLGMAFYTGKKFPAKYQGGIFSAQHGSWNRTNPIGARIMFTSLKA
;
A
#
# COMPACT_ATOMS: atom_id res chain seq x y z
N LYS A 1 1.15 -11.94 15.40
CA LYS A 1 -0.09 -12.52 15.95
C LYS A 1 -0.14 -14.04 15.74
N ASP A 2 0.40 -14.51 14.63
CA ASP A 2 0.48 -15.92 14.18
C ASP A 2 1.91 -16.48 14.20
N GLY A 3 2.85 -15.79 14.84
CA GLY A 3 4.27 -16.16 14.84
C GLY A 3 5.00 -15.80 13.55
N MET A 4 4.34 -15.06 12.64
CA MET A 4 4.91 -14.63 11.37
C MET A 4 5.34 -13.16 11.42
N LEU A 5 6.43 -12.87 10.73
CA LEU A 5 6.89 -11.52 10.41
C LEU A 5 6.39 -11.16 9.01
N TYR A 6 5.81 -9.98 8.88
CA TYR A 6 5.38 -9.41 7.60
C TYR A 6 6.28 -8.25 7.26
N VAL A 7 6.80 -8.24 6.03
CA VAL A 7 7.76 -7.22 5.56
C VAL A 7 7.32 -6.71 4.19
N SER A 8 7.14 -5.41 4.09
CA SER A 8 6.95 -4.74 2.80
C SER A 8 8.29 -4.55 2.10
N LEU A 9 8.34 -4.83 0.81
CA LEU A 9 9.50 -4.62 -0.03
C LEU A 9 9.13 -3.63 -1.14
N GLY A 10 9.48 -2.36 -0.94
CA GLY A 10 9.21 -1.28 -1.90
C GLY A 10 9.95 -1.46 -3.22
N GLN A 11 9.46 -0.81 -4.25
CA GLN A 11 10.09 -0.80 -5.58
C GLN A 11 11.37 0.03 -5.59
N PRO A 12 12.45 -0.45 -6.22
CA PRO A 12 13.68 0.33 -6.39
C PRO A 12 13.59 1.38 -7.52
N HIS A 13 12.50 1.36 -8.29
CA HIS A 13 12.25 2.27 -9.40
C HIS A 13 10.93 3.02 -9.19
N ASN A 14 10.80 4.22 -9.79
CA ASN A 14 9.53 4.95 -9.81
C ASN A 14 8.43 4.10 -10.49
N VAL A 15 8.74 3.58 -11.68
CA VAL A 15 7.92 2.57 -12.34
C VAL A 15 8.78 1.34 -12.64
N GLN A 16 8.26 0.17 -12.36
CA GLN A 16 8.94 -1.10 -12.52
C GLN A 16 9.31 -1.36 -13.99
N PRO A 17 10.59 -1.62 -14.33
CA PRO A 17 10.98 -2.05 -15.67
C PRO A 17 10.34 -3.40 -16.05
N ARG A 18 9.91 -3.53 -17.30
CA ARG A 18 9.19 -4.72 -17.78
C ARG A 18 9.99 -6.02 -17.64
N ASP A 19 11.28 -5.96 -17.89
CA ASP A 19 12.19 -7.11 -17.79
C ASP A 19 12.39 -7.59 -16.34
N LYS A 20 11.98 -6.78 -15.35
CA LYS A 20 12.08 -7.11 -13.92
C LYS A 20 10.80 -7.69 -13.31
N ILE A 21 9.66 -7.64 -14.02
CA ILE A 21 8.36 -8.07 -13.48
C ILE A 21 8.45 -9.47 -12.84
N LYS A 22 8.94 -10.44 -13.62
CA LYS A 22 9.03 -11.82 -13.12
C LYS A 22 9.92 -11.93 -11.89
N LEU A 23 11.14 -11.37 -11.97
CA LEU A 23 12.10 -11.43 -10.87
C LEU A 23 11.52 -10.78 -9.61
N TYR A 24 10.94 -9.59 -9.73
CA TYR A 24 10.42 -8.85 -8.58
C TYR A 24 9.23 -9.56 -7.95
N ASN A 25 8.32 -10.10 -8.75
CA ASN A 25 7.21 -10.90 -8.23
C ASN A 25 7.69 -12.16 -7.52
N ASP A 26 8.69 -12.86 -8.07
CA ASP A 26 9.24 -14.09 -7.49
C ASP A 26 9.90 -13.85 -6.11
N VAL A 27 10.54 -12.68 -5.92
CA VAL A 27 11.22 -12.33 -4.66
C VAL A 27 10.38 -11.45 -3.73
N GLY A 28 9.24 -10.94 -4.21
CA GLY A 28 8.30 -10.13 -3.45
C GLY A 28 8.63 -8.63 -3.41
N ILE A 29 9.48 -8.13 -4.30
CA ILE A 29 9.69 -6.67 -4.49
C ILE A 29 8.43 -6.08 -5.12
N GLY A 30 7.97 -4.93 -4.59
CA GLY A 30 6.65 -4.41 -4.92
C GLY A 30 5.53 -5.26 -4.35
N GLY A 31 5.73 -5.72 -3.12
CA GLY A 31 4.82 -6.60 -2.45
C GLY A 31 5.03 -6.68 -0.95
N MET A 32 4.37 -7.66 -0.38
CA MET A 32 4.49 -8.04 1.02
C MET A 32 4.98 -9.49 1.08
N VAL A 33 6.03 -9.75 1.85
CA VAL A 33 6.48 -11.10 2.17
C VAL A 33 6.15 -11.43 3.62
N ARG A 34 5.94 -12.71 3.91
CA ARG A 34 5.87 -13.18 5.29
C ARG A 34 6.80 -14.36 5.52
N MET A 35 7.24 -14.52 6.75
CA MET A 35 8.12 -15.59 7.16
C MET A 35 7.98 -15.85 8.66
N ASN A 36 8.48 -16.98 9.12
CA ASN A 36 8.58 -17.23 10.56
C ASN A 36 9.41 -16.13 11.24
N ALA A 37 8.86 -15.52 12.29
CA ALA A 37 9.47 -14.36 12.95
C ALA A 37 10.76 -14.70 13.72
N PHE A 38 11.00 -15.98 14.05
CA PHE A 38 12.14 -16.40 14.87
C PHE A 38 13.36 -16.82 14.03
N ASP A 39 13.12 -17.51 12.91
CA ASP A 39 14.19 -18.12 12.12
C ASP A 39 14.18 -17.78 10.63
N GLY A 40 13.19 -16.98 10.17
CA GLY A 40 13.03 -16.61 8.77
C GLY A 40 12.54 -17.72 7.86
N SER A 41 12.29 -18.92 8.39
CA SER A 41 11.78 -20.05 7.60
C SER A 41 10.38 -19.78 7.04
N LYS A 42 9.91 -20.63 6.11
CA LYS A 42 8.59 -20.54 5.49
C LYS A 42 8.34 -19.19 4.79
N ARG A 43 9.41 -18.57 4.25
CA ARG A 43 9.27 -17.32 3.52
C ARG A 43 8.43 -17.54 2.27
N GLU A 44 7.42 -16.69 2.12
CA GLU A 44 6.56 -16.66 0.94
C GLU A 44 6.22 -15.23 0.54
N VAL A 45 5.87 -15.03 -0.74
CA VAL A 45 5.31 -13.78 -1.24
C VAL A 45 3.83 -13.77 -0.87
N TYR A 46 3.46 -12.89 0.05
CA TYR A 46 2.13 -12.85 0.62
C TYR A 46 1.15 -12.01 -0.19
N ALA A 47 1.63 -10.93 -0.84
CA ALA A 47 0.88 -10.09 -1.75
C ALA A 47 1.82 -9.42 -2.75
N THR A 48 1.30 -9.05 -3.92
CA THR A 48 2.03 -8.38 -5.01
C THR A 48 1.25 -7.21 -5.58
N GLY A 49 1.88 -6.46 -6.50
CA GLY A 49 1.23 -5.32 -7.15
C GLY A 49 1.11 -4.09 -6.26
N ILE A 50 2.05 -3.93 -5.34
CA ILE A 50 2.21 -2.82 -4.40
C ILE A 50 3.44 -2.03 -4.86
N ARG A 51 3.38 -0.70 -4.82
CA ARG A 51 4.56 0.08 -5.22
C ARG A 51 5.51 0.30 -4.04
N ASN A 52 5.06 0.98 -3.01
CA ASN A 52 5.92 1.32 -1.87
C ASN A 52 5.11 1.46 -0.57
N SER A 53 4.83 0.34 0.06
CA SER A 53 4.21 0.31 1.38
C SER A 53 5.24 0.60 2.47
N VAL A 54 4.92 1.50 3.39
CA VAL A 54 5.77 1.88 4.53
C VAL A 54 5.10 1.52 5.86
N GLY A 55 3.86 1.94 6.06
CA GLY A 55 3.10 1.68 7.28
C GLY A 55 2.15 0.50 7.13
N HIS A 56 2.15 -0.40 8.11
CA HIS A 56 1.18 -1.49 8.15
C HIS A 56 0.83 -1.86 9.59
N ASP A 57 -0.40 -2.32 9.77
CA ASP A 57 -0.92 -2.77 11.06
C ASP A 57 -2.03 -3.80 10.87
N PHE A 58 -2.29 -4.58 11.90
CA PHE A 58 -3.36 -5.56 11.92
C PHE A 58 -4.65 -4.98 12.47
N ASN A 59 -5.75 -5.14 11.74
CA ASN A 59 -7.06 -4.78 12.23
C ASN A 59 -7.37 -5.57 13.52
N PRO A 60 -7.62 -4.89 14.65
CA PRO A 60 -7.85 -5.56 15.92
C PRO A 60 -9.16 -6.36 15.97
N LYS A 61 -10.12 -6.08 15.05
CA LYS A 61 -11.41 -6.78 15.01
C LYS A 61 -11.31 -8.14 14.33
N ASP A 62 -10.67 -8.19 13.16
CA ASP A 62 -10.68 -9.39 12.30
C ASP A 62 -9.28 -9.96 12.01
N GLY A 63 -8.22 -9.25 12.42
CA GLY A 63 -6.85 -9.68 12.24
C GLY A 63 -6.34 -9.58 10.81
N THR A 64 -7.05 -8.92 9.90
CA THR A 64 -6.54 -8.65 8.54
C THR A 64 -5.41 -7.64 8.57
N LEU A 65 -4.46 -7.78 7.65
CA LEU A 65 -3.33 -6.86 7.50
C LEU A 65 -3.74 -5.68 6.62
N TRP A 66 -3.50 -4.47 7.11
CA TRP A 66 -3.73 -3.22 6.39
C TRP A 66 -2.42 -2.46 6.24
N PHE A 67 -2.28 -1.72 5.14
CA PHE A 67 -1.07 -0.94 4.89
C PHE A 67 -1.36 0.27 4.00
N THR A 68 -0.46 1.27 4.07
CA THR A 68 -0.42 2.40 3.14
C THR A 68 0.41 2.04 1.92
N ASP A 69 0.06 2.58 0.75
CA ASP A 69 0.87 2.44 -0.45
C ASP A 69 1.10 3.79 -1.14
N ASN A 70 2.38 4.11 -1.36
CA ASN A 70 2.84 5.32 -2.02
C ASN A 70 3.05 5.08 -3.50
N GLN A 71 2.45 5.95 -4.31
CA GLN A 71 2.31 5.76 -5.74
C GLN A 71 3.39 6.46 -6.58
N THR A 72 3.33 6.26 -7.90
CA THR A 72 4.30 6.78 -8.87
C THR A 72 4.36 8.30 -8.88
N ASP A 73 5.56 8.84 -8.95
CA ASP A 73 5.82 10.28 -9.07
C ASP A 73 5.79 10.74 -10.53
N GLY A 74 5.61 12.07 -10.74
CA GLY A 74 5.76 12.71 -12.05
C GLY A 74 4.56 12.60 -12.98
N MET A 75 3.38 12.26 -12.46
CA MET A 75 2.14 12.17 -13.25
C MET A 75 1.22 13.40 -13.09
N GLY A 76 1.73 14.50 -12.55
CA GLY A 76 0.95 15.70 -12.23
C GLY A 76 0.54 15.77 -10.76
N ASP A 77 -0.23 16.81 -10.39
CA ASP A 77 -0.54 17.06 -8.98
C ASP A 77 -1.55 16.08 -8.39
N ASP A 78 -2.53 15.63 -9.17
CA ASP A 78 -3.74 14.99 -8.64
C ASP A 78 -3.78 13.47 -8.86
N ILE A 79 -2.80 12.91 -9.55
CA ILE A 79 -2.71 11.47 -9.84
C ILE A 79 -1.27 10.94 -9.74
N PRO A 80 -1.11 9.63 -9.41
CA PRO A 80 -2.12 8.73 -8.88
C PRO A 80 -2.40 8.98 -7.39
N ALA A 81 -3.62 8.64 -6.95
CA ALA A 81 -3.98 8.72 -5.54
C ALA A 81 -3.16 7.74 -4.71
N GLY A 82 -2.77 8.13 -3.49
CA GLY A 82 -2.27 7.20 -2.48
C GLY A 82 -3.36 6.21 -2.05
N GLU A 83 -2.97 5.13 -1.37
CA GLU A 83 -3.91 4.06 -1.05
C GLU A 83 -3.76 3.55 0.38
N ILE A 84 -4.89 3.18 1.00
CA ILE A 84 -4.91 2.28 2.15
C ILE A 84 -5.53 0.96 1.68
N ILE A 85 -4.78 -0.10 1.85
CA ILE A 85 -5.05 -1.42 1.29
C ILE A 85 -5.25 -2.42 2.42
N ARG A 86 -6.13 -3.41 2.18
CA ARG A 86 -6.40 -4.52 3.08
C ARG A 86 -6.08 -5.85 2.41
N ILE A 87 -5.29 -6.68 3.06
CA ILE A 87 -5.07 -8.07 2.65
C ILE A 87 -6.02 -8.97 3.43
N THR A 88 -6.88 -9.68 2.72
CA THR A 88 -7.83 -10.63 3.30
C THR A 88 -7.39 -12.09 3.13
N LYS A 89 -6.51 -12.36 2.17
CA LYS A 89 -5.94 -13.69 1.90
C LYS A 89 -4.58 -13.59 1.21
N ALA A 90 -3.76 -14.60 1.36
CA ALA A 90 -2.50 -14.71 0.62
C ALA A 90 -2.72 -14.72 -0.89
N GLY A 91 -1.75 -14.19 -1.65
CA GLY A 91 -1.76 -14.19 -3.10
C GLY A 91 -2.60 -13.10 -3.75
N GLN A 92 -3.10 -12.09 -3.00
CA GLN A 92 -3.78 -10.95 -3.59
C GLN A 92 -2.81 -10.08 -4.39
N PHE A 93 -3.33 -9.51 -5.50
CA PHE A 93 -2.63 -8.61 -6.39
C PHE A 93 -3.35 -7.25 -6.43
N PHE A 94 -2.59 -6.15 -6.23
CA PHE A 94 -3.15 -4.80 -6.04
C PHE A 94 -2.95 -3.86 -7.22
N GLY A 95 -2.42 -4.35 -8.36
CA GLY A 95 -2.52 -3.67 -9.64
C GLY A 95 -1.23 -3.06 -10.17
N TYR A 96 -0.28 -2.64 -9.33
CA TYR A 96 1.00 -2.10 -9.80
C TYR A 96 1.78 -3.16 -10.60
N PRO A 97 2.40 -2.85 -11.75
CA PRO A 97 2.60 -1.52 -12.32
C PRO A 97 1.55 -1.08 -13.35
N TRP A 98 0.44 -1.80 -13.54
CA TRP A 98 -0.56 -1.47 -14.58
C TRP A 98 -1.51 -0.36 -14.15
N ILE A 99 -1.90 -0.34 -12.89
CA ILE A 99 -2.84 0.62 -12.33
C ILE A 99 -2.48 0.96 -10.88
N GLN A 100 -2.66 2.22 -10.51
CA GLN A 100 -2.49 2.75 -9.15
C GLN A 100 -3.54 3.85 -8.94
N GLY A 101 -4.18 3.90 -7.80
CA GLY A 101 -5.11 4.96 -7.43
C GLY A 101 -6.16 5.26 -8.50
N LYS A 102 -6.68 4.28 -9.21
CA LYS A 102 -7.58 4.37 -10.38
C LYS A 102 -6.91 4.88 -11.67
N THR A 103 -5.62 5.12 -11.66
CA THR A 103 -4.89 5.68 -12.80
C THR A 103 -4.06 4.61 -13.49
N ARG A 104 -4.17 4.53 -14.83
CA ARG A 104 -3.31 3.68 -15.66
C ARG A 104 -1.92 4.28 -15.73
N ILE A 105 -0.90 3.45 -15.61
CA ILE A 105 0.50 3.88 -15.68
C ILE A 105 0.95 3.87 -17.13
N THR A 106 1.41 5.02 -17.62
CA THR A 106 1.83 5.21 -19.02
C THR A 106 3.29 4.89 -19.26
N GLU A 107 4.13 5.09 -18.24
CA GLU A 107 5.56 4.77 -18.33
C GLU A 107 5.77 3.29 -18.68
N HIS A 108 6.76 3.00 -19.49
CA HIS A 108 7.02 1.68 -20.06
C HIS A 108 5.85 1.07 -20.85
N GLY A 109 4.81 1.86 -21.18
CA GLY A 109 3.67 1.44 -21.99
C GLY A 109 2.71 0.50 -21.29
N TYR A 110 2.64 0.51 -19.95
CA TYR A 110 1.71 -0.33 -19.19
C TYR A 110 0.22 -0.02 -19.45
N ASP A 111 -0.09 1.21 -19.87
CA ASP A 111 -1.44 1.61 -20.29
C ASP A 111 -1.94 0.88 -21.54
N LYS A 112 -1.03 0.37 -22.35
CA LYS A 112 -1.32 -0.37 -23.60
C LYS A 112 -1.61 -1.85 -23.35
N ASP A 113 -1.24 -2.37 -22.19
CA ASP A 113 -1.53 -3.75 -21.84
C ASP A 113 -3.01 -3.91 -21.44
N PRO A 114 -3.60 -5.10 -21.61
CA PRO A 114 -4.84 -5.44 -20.93
C PRO A 114 -4.67 -5.28 -19.41
N LEU A 115 -5.68 -4.72 -18.74
CA LEU A 115 -5.67 -4.67 -17.28
C LEU A 115 -5.79 -6.10 -16.73
N PRO A 116 -4.92 -6.50 -15.79
CA PRO A 116 -5.06 -7.79 -15.12
C PRO A 116 -6.46 -7.94 -14.49
N THR A 117 -7.07 -9.09 -14.65
CA THR A 117 -8.46 -9.34 -14.22
C THR A 117 -8.60 -9.63 -12.73
N ASN A 118 -7.50 -9.91 -12.05
CA ASN A 118 -7.46 -10.29 -10.62
C ASN A 118 -7.02 -9.14 -9.71
N VAL A 119 -7.14 -7.89 -10.15
CA VAL A 119 -6.77 -6.71 -9.33
C VAL A 119 -7.74 -6.59 -8.16
N THR A 120 -7.20 -6.51 -6.95
CA THR A 120 -7.94 -6.14 -5.75
C THR A 120 -7.86 -4.63 -5.56
N ASN A 121 -9.00 -3.98 -5.43
CA ASN A 121 -9.04 -2.53 -5.19
C ASN A 121 -8.63 -2.20 -3.75
N PRO A 122 -8.06 -1.01 -3.51
CA PRO A 122 -7.83 -0.50 -2.16
C PRO A 122 -9.16 -0.22 -1.44
N GLU A 123 -9.11 -0.18 -0.12
CA GLU A 123 -10.26 0.21 0.71
C GLU A 123 -10.46 1.74 0.71
N VAL A 124 -9.37 2.50 0.63
CA VAL A 124 -9.40 3.96 0.66
C VAL A 124 -8.41 4.54 -0.34
N TYR A 125 -8.86 5.55 -1.07
CA TYR A 125 -7.99 6.40 -1.88
C TYR A 125 -7.63 7.65 -1.09
N MET A 126 -6.35 7.98 -1.05
CA MET A 126 -5.79 9.11 -0.33
C MET A 126 -5.38 10.21 -1.34
N ASP A 127 -5.05 11.38 -0.82
CA ASP A 127 -4.56 12.47 -1.68
C ASP A 127 -3.28 12.06 -2.41
N ALA A 128 -3.23 12.38 -3.72
CA ALA A 128 -2.06 12.07 -4.54
C ALA A 128 -0.81 12.75 -4.00
N HIS A 129 0.29 12.02 -3.96
CA HIS A 129 1.62 12.49 -3.54
C HIS A 129 1.73 13.00 -2.10
N ALA A 130 0.72 12.78 -1.25
CA ALA A 130 0.78 13.18 0.15
C ALA A 130 1.80 12.38 0.97
N ALA A 131 2.32 11.29 0.42
CA ALA A 131 3.26 10.36 1.02
C ALA A 131 2.71 9.77 2.33
N ASP A 132 1.71 8.92 2.19
CA ASP A 132 1.12 8.17 3.30
C ASP A 132 2.12 7.12 3.80
N LEU A 133 2.76 7.39 4.93
CA LEU A 133 3.80 6.54 5.50
C LEU A 133 3.26 5.68 6.64
N GLY A 134 3.42 6.12 7.89
CA GLY A 134 2.98 5.34 9.05
C GLY A 134 1.47 5.21 9.15
N MET A 135 0.99 4.07 9.62
CA MET A 135 -0.41 3.90 9.98
C MET A 135 -0.55 3.04 11.25
N ALA A 136 -1.64 3.26 11.98
CA ALA A 136 -2.00 2.43 13.13
C ALA A 136 -3.51 2.42 13.34
N PHE A 137 -4.05 1.28 13.76
CA PHE A 137 -5.41 1.20 14.27
C PHE A 137 -5.49 1.81 15.66
N TYR A 138 -6.50 2.65 15.88
CA TYR A 138 -6.71 3.19 17.22
C TYR A 138 -7.41 2.18 18.13
N THR A 139 -6.67 1.67 19.09
CA THR A 139 -7.16 0.73 20.13
C THR A 139 -7.23 1.36 21.52
N GLY A 140 -6.82 2.63 21.64
CA GLY A 140 -6.84 3.36 22.89
C GLY A 140 -8.26 3.74 23.33
N LYS A 141 -8.40 4.24 24.57
CA LYS A 141 -9.69 4.62 25.18
C LYS A 141 -9.78 6.12 25.51
N LYS A 142 -8.74 6.89 25.19
CA LYS A 142 -8.65 8.31 25.57
C LYS A 142 -9.31 9.27 24.58
N PHE A 143 -9.29 8.92 23.28
CA PHE A 143 -9.93 9.74 22.25
C PHE A 143 -11.44 9.48 22.20
N PRO A 144 -12.21 10.46 21.70
CA PRO A 144 -13.65 10.32 21.52
C PRO A 144 -14.05 9.04 20.76
N ALA A 145 -15.25 8.54 21.04
CA ALA A 145 -15.75 7.27 20.49
C ALA A 145 -15.68 7.19 18.95
N LYS A 146 -15.81 8.31 18.24
CA LYS A 146 -15.71 8.36 16.77
C LYS A 146 -14.37 7.88 16.21
N TYR A 147 -13.32 7.83 17.02
CA TYR A 147 -11.99 7.35 16.62
C TYR A 147 -11.77 5.86 16.88
N GLN A 148 -12.68 5.21 17.60
CA GLN A 148 -12.51 3.81 17.98
C GLN A 148 -12.50 2.88 16.76
N GLY A 149 -11.45 2.05 16.64
CA GLY A 149 -11.29 1.08 15.55
C GLY A 149 -11.03 1.69 14.17
N GLY A 150 -10.85 3.01 14.08
CA GLY A 150 -10.40 3.66 12.85
C GLY A 150 -8.88 3.64 12.71
N ILE A 151 -8.40 4.17 11.61
CA ILE A 151 -6.97 4.22 11.25
C ILE A 151 -6.48 5.66 11.35
N PHE A 152 -5.39 5.88 12.06
CA PHE A 152 -4.58 7.09 11.91
C PHE A 152 -3.44 6.81 10.95
N SER A 153 -3.28 7.66 9.92
CA SER A 153 -2.14 7.61 9.00
C SER A 153 -1.39 8.93 8.97
N ALA A 154 -0.08 8.85 8.85
CA ALA A 154 0.80 10.00 8.80
C ALA A 154 1.19 10.29 7.35
N GLN A 155 0.80 11.47 6.86
CA GLN A 155 1.24 12.00 5.57
C GLN A 155 2.50 12.82 5.77
N HIS A 156 3.62 12.36 5.19
CA HIS A 156 4.92 13.06 5.25
C HIS A 156 4.83 14.42 4.56
N GLY A 157 4.19 14.48 3.40
CA GLY A 157 4.07 15.67 2.58
C GLY A 157 4.66 15.49 1.19
N SER A 158 4.10 16.22 0.25
CA SER A 158 4.48 16.18 -1.16
C SER A 158 5.78 16.96 -1.42
N TRP A 159 6.59 16.44 -2.34
CA TRP A 159 7.75 17.14 -2.88
C TRP A 159 7.57 17.49 -4.37
N ASN A 160 6.64 16.82 -5.06
CA ASN A 160 6.44 16.85 -6.51
C ASN A 160 5.07 17.43 -6.93
N ARG A 161 4.44 18.25 -6.07
CA ARG A 161 3.21 18.97 -6.37
C ARG A 161 3.47 20.48 -6.51
N THR A 162 2.73 21.13 -7.41
CA THR A 162 2.71 22.59 -7.53
C THR A 162 2.18 23.24 -6.24
N ASN A 163 1.08 22.72 -5.71
CA ASN A 163 0.55 23.10 -4.41
C ASN A 163 0.87 21.99 -3.40
N PRO A 164 1.78 22.25 -2.45
CA PRO A 164 2.16 21.24 -1.45
C PRO A 164 0.97 20.75 -0.62
N ILE A 165 0.98 19.47 -0.27
CA ILE A 165 -0.04 18.81 0.54
C ILE A 165 0.63 17.84 1.51
N GLY A 166 -0.06 17.44 2.56
CA GLY A 166 0.44 16.50 3.57
C GLY A 166 1.00 17.19 4.80
N ALA A 167 2.09 16.69 5.38
CA ALA A 167 2.65 17.10 6.68
C ALA A 167 1.56 17.11 7.78
N ARG A 168 0.74 16.05 7.83
CA ARG A 168 -0.42 15.97 8.71
C ARG A 168 -0.75 14.53 9.12
N ILE A 169 -1.60 14.39 10.12
CA ILE A 169 -2.21 13.12 10.49
C ILE A 169 -3.63 13.07 9.92
N MET A 170 -3.92 12.02 9.20
CA MET A 170 -5.26 11.71 8.69
C MET A 170 -5.96 10.70 9.57
N PHE A 171 -7.27 10.75 9.59
CA PHE A 171 -8.10 9.75 10.25
C PHE A 171 -9.08 9.13 9.26
N THR A 172 -9.02 7.83 9.12
CA THR A 172 -9.95 7.03 8.32
C THR A 172 -10.91 6.29 9.24
N SER A 173 -12.19 6.66 9.17
CA SER A 173 -13.26 5.95 9.88
C SER A 173 -13.63 4.70 9.10
N LEU A 174 -13.51 3.54 9.73
CA LEU A 174 -14.03 2.30 9.17
C LEU A 174 -15.48 2.16 9.64
N LYS A 175 -16.41 2.23 8.67
CA LYS A 175 -17.83 1.95 8.98
C LYS A 175 -17.94 0.49 9.42
N ALA A 176 -18.66 0.27 10.50
CA ALA A 176 -18.99 -1.07 10.99
C ALA A 176 -19.92 -1.79 10.02
#